data_4958236fb9f6e1912dbc395561821212
#
_entry.id   4958236fb9f6e1912dbc395561821212
#
_cell.length_a   1.000
_cell.length_b   1.000
_cell.length_c   1.000
_cell.angle_alpha   90.00
_cell.angle_beta   90.00
_cell.angle_gamma   90.00
#
_symmetry.space_group_name_H-M   'P 1'
#
loop_
_entity.id
_entity.type
_entity.pdbx_description
1 polymer ?
#
loop_
_entity_poly.entity_id
_entity_poly.type
_entity_poly.pdbx_seq_one_letter_code
_entity_poly.pdbx_strand_id
1 'polypeptide(L)'
;ATQILADHGAIVTKVESELGDEVRAWGPPFTKNMASYFINVNRNKRSIAIDLKKEAGKEILFELIQKADIIIENFKTGTMEKWGFGYEEVLKKKFPRLIHCRISGFGAKGPLGGAPGYDAIVQAMTGMMTVNGTPESGHVRMGAPFVDMGTGLYSTIAILMALHERSQSNLGQFIDMTLYDSALALMHPHNANYFLSGKPGKATGNSHPNISPYDKFKTLTNEIFMGIGNDAGFVRLCKALNLEKLINDSRFKSNGDRVKNRIELTKFLEKALSNVDGIEFSEKLLSAGVPAGPVRDIEEALNHPQSKEREMVVKKDFYKGVASPIKFSRSRDVGVKLTPPKIGEHSQEILVELGYSKQKIQKLIQNKIIFN
;
A
#
# COMPACT_ATOMS: atom_id res chain seq x y z
N ALA A 1 -4.05 -1.76 -5.77
CA ALA A 1 -5.21 -1.11 -6.43
C ALA A 1 -6.40 -2.07 -6.56
N THR A 2 -6.29 -3.14 -7.35
CA THR A 2 -7.42 -4.01 -7.74
C THR A 2 -8.16 -4.66 -6.59
N GLN A 3 -7.47 -5.07 -5.51
CA GLN A 3 -8.15 -5.65 -4.35
C GLN A 3 -9.03 -4.63 -3.62
N ILE A 4 -8.60 -3.38 -3.51
CA ILE A 4 -9.41 -2.32 -2.89
C ILE A 4 -10.72 -2.14 -3.67
N LEU A 5 -10.63 -2.07 -4.99
CA LEU A 5 -11.81 -1.97 -5.87
C LEU A 5 -12.70 -3.20 -5.74
N ALA A 6 -12.13 -4.41 -5.72
CA ALA A 6 -12.87 -5.65 -5.58
C ALA A 6 -13.58 -5.78 -4.22
N ASP A 7 -12.93 -5.38 -3.12
CA ASP A 7 -13.53 -5.35 -1.79
C ASP A 7 -14.76 -4.42 -1.71
N HIS A 8 -14.86 -3.47 -2.63
CA HIS A 8 -15.92 -2.46 -2.72
C HIS A 8 -16.84 -2.66 -3.93
N GLY A 9 -16.91 -3.88 -4.48
CA GLY A 9 -17.93 -4.31 -5.44
C GLY A 9 -17.51 -4.33 -6.91
N ALA A 10 -16.27 -3.96 -7.25
CA ALA A 10 -15.80 -4.13 -8.62
C ALA A 10 -15.59 -5.61 -8.97
N ILE A 11 -16.02 -6.02 -10.14
CA ILE A 11 -15.75 -7.36 -10.70
C ILE A 11 -14.34 -7.33 -11.27
N VAL A 12 -13.40 -8.03 -10.62
CA VAL A 12 -12.00 -8.07 -11.03
C VAL A 12 -11.65 -9.42 -11.62
N THR A 13 -11.32 -9.42 -12.91
CA THR A 13 -10.75 -10.58 -13.62
C THR A 13 -9.25 -10.43 -13.72
N LYS A 14 -8.52 -11.34 -13.08
CA LYS A 14 -7.07 -11.43 -13.15
C LYS A 14 -6.68 -12.34 -14.31
N VAL A 15 -6.05 -11.78 -15.33
CA VAL A 15 -5.49 -12.52 -16.46
C VAL A 15 -4.07 -12.93 -16.11
N GLU A 16 -3.78 -14.21 -16.18
CA GLU A 16 -2.49 -14.81 -15.86
C GLU A 16 -1.98 -15.65 -17.03
N SER A 17 -0.67 -15.93 -17.06
CA SER A 17 -0.10 -16.96 -17.93
C SER A 17 -0.38 -18.37 -17.39
N GLU A 18 0.04 -19.40 -18.11
CA GLU A 18 0.01 -20.80 -17.66
C GLU A 18 0.80 -21.05 -16.37
N LEU A 19 1.82 -20.22 -16.11
CA LEU A 19 2.65 -20.30 -14.91
C LEU A 19 2.08 -19.50 -13.74
N GLY A 20 1.04 -18.69 -13.99
CA GLY A 20 0.46 -17.79 -13.01
C GLY A 20 1.31 -16.54 -12.75
N ASP A 21 0.93 -15.82 -11.73
CA ASP A 21 1.63 -14.64 -11.21
C ASP A 21 2.85 -15.09 -10.38
N GLU A 22 4.00 -14.48 -10.58
CA GLU A 22 5.26 -14.84 -9.85
C GLU A 22 5.12 -14.73 -8.33
N VAL A 23 4.28 -13.81 -7.83
CA VAL A 23 4.07 -13.64 -6.38
C VAL A 23 3.37 -14.84 -5.73
N ARG A 24 2.83 -15.79 -6.51
CA ARG A 24 2.33 -17.08 -6.00
C ARG A 24 3.44 -17.91 -5.35
N ALA A 25 4.70 -17.72 -5.78
CA ALA A 25 5.87 -18.41 -5.27
C ALA A 25 6.64 -17.62 -4.18
N TRP A 26 6.23 -16.38 -3.86
CA TRP A 26 6.93 -15.54 -2.88
C TRP A 26 6.59 -15.92 -1.43
N GLY A 27 7.01 -17.09 -1.05
CA GLY A 27 6.91 -17.69 0.29
C GLY A 27 8.23 -18.29 0.75
N PRO A 28 8.32 -18.88 1.94
CA PRO A 28 7.25 -19.20 2.88
C PRO A 28 6.64 -17.97 3.58
N PRO A 29 5.44 -18.10 4.25
CA PRO A 29 4.64 -19.31 4.35
C PRO A 29 3.72 -19.57 3.14
N PHE A 30 3.28 -20.83 2.99
CA PHE A 30 2.35 -21.27 1.94
C PHE A 30 1.10 -21.92 2.53
N THR A 31 -0.04 -21.74 1.85
CA THR A 31 -1.26 -22.53 2.05
C THR A 31 -1.94 -22.79 0.72
N LYS A 32 -2.53 -23.99 0.51
CA LYS A 32 -3.14 -24.38 -0.77
C LYS A 32 -2.23 -24.12 -1.99
N ASN A 33 -0.92 -24.32 -1.84
CA ASN A 33 0.12 -24.05 -2.84
C ASN A 33 0.21 -22.58 -3.29
N MET A 34 -0.25 -21.65 -2.46
CA MET A 34 -0.13 -20.20 -2.70
C MET A 34 0.67 -19.55 -1.56
N ALA A 35 1.60 -18.67 -1.91
CA ALA A 35 2.33 -17.88 -0.94
C ALA A 35 1.42 -16.88 -0.22
N SER A 36 1.74 -16.57 1.05
CA SER A 36 1.03 -15.54 1.82
C SER A 36 0.99 -14.18 1.10
N TYR A 37 2.05 -13.86 0.37
CA TYR A 37 2.14 -12.62 -0.41
C TYR A 37 1.01 -12.54 -1.45
N PHE A 38 0.80 -13.62 -2.23
CA PHE A 38 -0.30 -13.69 -3.21
C PHE A 38 -1.67 -13.63 -2.54
N ILE A 39 -1.83 -14.40 -1.46
CA ILE A 39 -3.11 -14.52 -0.74
C ILE A 39 -3.57 -13.19 -0.19
N ASN A 40 -2.64 -12.38 0.33
CA ASN A 40 -2.97 -11.12 0.98
C ASN A 40 -3.53 -10.04 0.03
N VAL A 41 -3.24 -10.13 -1.28
CA VAL A 41 -3.59 -9.07 -2.25
C VAL A 41 -4.51 -9.53 -3.38
N ASN A 42 -5.05 -10.77 -3.33
CA ASN A 42 -5.83 -11.35 -4.44
C ASN A 42 -7.22 -11.88 -4.08
N ARG A 43 -7.75 -11.60 -2.87
CA ARG A 43 -9.16 -11.92 -2.57
C ARG A 43 -10.11 -11.13 -3.48
N ASN A 44 -11.31 -11.64 -3.65
CA ASN A 44 -12.36 -11.04 -4.47
C ASN A 44 -12.01 -10.91 -5.96
N LYS A 45 -11.02 -11.68 -6.44
CA LYS A 45 -10.66 -11.72 -7.86
C LYS A 45 -11.04 -13.06 -8.46
N ARG A 46 -11.45 -13.05 -9.72
CA ARG A 46 -11.56 -14.26 -10.54
C ARG A 46 -10.30 -14.39 -11.37
N SER A 47 -9.78 -15.60 -11.56
CA SER A 47 -8.59 -15.87 -12.38
C SER A 47 -8.96 -16.57 -13.68
N ILE A 48 -8.44 -16.08 -14.78
CA ILE A 48 -8.39 -16.74 -16.07
C ILE A 48 -6.93 -16.87 -16.52
N ALA A 49 -6.51 -18.06 -16.91
CA ALA A 49 -5.15 -18.31 -17.38
C ALA A 49 -5.13 -18.48 -18.91
N ILE A 50 -4.40 -17.59 -19.61
CA ILE A 50 -4.41 -17.46 -21.07
C ILE A 50 -2.97 -17.41 -21.60
N ASP A 51 -2.69 -18.17 -22.65
CA ASP A 51 -1.45 -18.02 -23.43
C ASP A 51 -1.57 -16.85 -24.43
N LEU A 52 -1.09 -15.68 -24.03
CA LEU A 52 -1.11 -14.46 -24.86
C LEU A 52 -0.04 -14.45 -25.98
N LYS A 53 0.77 -15.50 -26.11
CA LYS A 53 1.65 -15.67 -27.27
C LYS A 53 0.90 -16.18 -28.51
N LYS A 54 -0.28 -16.78 -28.31
CA LYS A 54 -1.14 -17.30 -29.35
C LYS A 54 -2.22 -16.28 -29.73
N GLU A 55 -2.52 -16.17 -31.02
CA GLU A 55 -3.53 -15.21 -31.49
C GLU A 55 -4.92 -15.46 -30.86
N ALA A 56 -5.35 -16.71 -30.75
CA ALA A 56 -6.61 -17.04 -30.08
C ALA A 56 -6.64 -16.61 -28.60
N GLY A 57 -5.49 -16.57 -27.92
CA GLY A 57 -5.39 -16.01 -26.56
C GLY A 57 -5.54 -14.50 -26.55
N LYS A 58 -4.95 -13.81 -27.54
CA LYS A 58 -5.11 -12.36 -27.71
C LYS A 58 -6.55 -11.98 -28.07
N GLU A 59 -7.24 -12.78 -28.87
CA GLU A 59 -8.66 -12.58 -29.20
C GLU A 59 -9.52 -12.63 -27.92
N ILE A 60 -9.28 -13.62 -27.06
CA ILE A 60 -9.99 -13.73 -25.77
C ILE A 60 -9.71 -12.49 -24.89
N LEU A 61 -8.44 -12.05 -24.80
CA LEU A 61 -8.10 -10.84 -24.05
C LEU A 61 -8.80 -9.61 -24.63
N PHE A 62 -8.90 -9.51 -25.95
CA PHE A 62 -9.59 -8.42 -26.64
C PHE A 62 -11.08 -8.38 -26.27
N GLU A 63 -11.76 -9.53 -26.26
CA GLU A 63 -13.17 -9.64 -25.85
C GLU A 63 -13.36 -9.29 -24.37
N LEU A 64 -12.41 -9.65 -23.50
CA LEU A 64 -12.44 -9.25 -22.10
C LEU A 64 -12.31 -7.72 -21.97
N ILE A 65 -11.37 -7.10 -22.70
CA ILE A 65 -11.16 -5.65 -22.71
C ILE A 65 -12.42 -4.93 -23.22
N GLN A 66 -13.09 -5.45 -24.22
CA GLN A 66 -14.33 -4.87 -24.77
C GLN A 66 -15.45 -4.76 -23.72
N LYS A 67 -15.48 -5.67 -22.75
CA LYS A 67 -16.45 -5.67 -21.64
C LYS A 67 -15.96 -4.94 -20.39
N ALA A 68 -14.69 -4.54 -20.36
CA ALA A 68 -14.09 -3.92 -19.19
C ALA A 68 -14.29 -2.39 -19.19
N ASP A 69 -14.52 -1.84 -18.01
CA ASP A 69 -14.45 -0.40 -17.78
C ASP A 69 -13.02 0.08 -17.63
N ILE A 70 -12.18 -0.77 -17.06
CA ILE A 70 -10.82 -0.43 -16.63
C ILE A 70 -9.89 -1.60 -16.93
N ILE A 71 -8.72 -1.27 -17.48
CA ILE A 71 -7.56 -2.15 -17.53
C ILE A 71 -6.51 -1.65 -16.56
N ILE A 72 -5.92 -2.56 -15.79
CA ILE A 72 -4.77 -2.28 -14.91
C ILE A 72 -3.69 -3.28 -15.26
N GLU A 73 -2.49 -2.79 -15.58
CA GLU A 73 -1.35 -3.65 -15.90
C GLU A 73 -0.06 -3.10 -15.29
N ASN A 74 0.90 -3.99 -15.03
CA ASN A 74 2.23 -3.65 -14.55
C ASN A 74 3.33 -4.37 -15.35
N PHE A 75 3.09 -4.59 -16.64
CA PHE A 75 4.08 -5.17 -17.53
C PHE A 75 5.23 -4.20 -17.78
N LYS A 76 6.35 -4.77 -18.25
CA LYS A 76 7.43 -3.94 -18.79
C LYS A 76 6.86 -3.04 -19.89
N THR A 77 7.19 -1.76 -19.84
CA THR A 77 6.77 -0.75 -20.83
C THR A 77 7.01 -1.24 -22.27
N GLY A 78 6.02 -1.08 -23.12
CA GLY A 78 6.03 -1.56 -24.50
C GLY A 78 5.50 -2.99 -24.68
N THR A 79 5.17 -3.72 -23.63
CA THR A 79 4.66 -5.10 -23.74
C THR A 79 3.24 -5.12 -24.32
N MET A 80 2.35 -4.27 -23.85
CA MET A 80 0.98 -4.16 -24.37
C MET A 80 0.99 -3.73 -25.84
N GLU A 81 1.86 -2.80 -26.21
CA GLU A 81 2.05 -2.35 -27.59
C GLU A 81 2.52 -3.51 -28.50
N LYS A 82 3.48 -4.31 -28.04
CA LYS A 82 3.97 -5.49 -28.80
C LYS A 82 2.90 -6.56 -28.98
N TRP A 83 1.97 -6.67 -28.06
CA TRP A 83 0.86 -7.62 -28.18
C TRP A 83 -0.30 -7.09 -29.03
N GLY A 84 -0.26 -5.83 -29.47
CA GLY A 84 -1.30 -5.19 -30.25
C GLY A 84 -2.38 -4.52 -29.39
N PHE A 85 -2.07 -4.23 -28.11
CA PHE A 85 -2.96 -3.58 -27.16
C PHE A 85 -2.44 -2.20 -26.71
N GLY A 86 -1.67 -1.51 -27.57
CA GLY A 86 -1.22 -0.15 -27.30
C GLY A 86 -2.42 0.80 -27.11
N TYR A 87 -2.36 1.66 -26.07
CA TYR A 87 -3.50 2.53 -25.76
C TYR A 87 -3.79 3.52 -26.88
N GLU A 88 -2.82 4.32 -27.31
CA GLU A 88 -3.03 5.36 -28.31
C GLU A 88 -3.33 4.78 -29.71
N GLU A 89 -2.68 3.69 -30.07
CA GLU A 89 -2.81 3.10 -31.40
C GLU A 89 -4.08 2.28 -31.57
N VAL A 90 -4.51 1.58 -30.52
CA VAL A 90 -5.58 0.57 -30.59
C VAL A 90 -6.71 0.80 -29.59
N LEU A 91 -6.40 0.78 -28.28
CA LEU A 91 -7.46 0.69 -27.28
C LEU A 91 -8.32 1.95 -27.22
N LYS A 92 -7.74 3.13 -27.25
CA LYS A 92 -8.43 4.43 -27.25
C LYS A 92 -9.39 4.56 -28.44
N LYS A 93 -8.99 4.07 -29.62
CA LYS A 93 -9.80 4.17 -30.85
C LYS A 93 -10.98 3.19 -30.85
N LYS A 94 -10.73 1.97 -30.36
CA LYS A 94 -11.75 0.91 -30.33
C LYS A 94 -12.67 0.98 -29.13
N PHE A 95 -12.15 1.44 -27.99
CA PHE A 95 -12.85 1.50 -26.71
C PHE A 95 -12.70 2.91 -26.08
N PRO A 96 -13.34 3.95 -26.64
CA PRO A 96 -13.10 5.33 -26.23
C PRO A 96 -13.46 5.62 -24.77
N ARG A 97 -14.22 4.75 -24.12
CA ARG A 97 -14.59 4.84 -22.70
C ARG A 97 -13.66 4.07 -21.77
N LEU A 98 -12.70 3.32 -22.30
CA LEU A 98 -11.79 2.48 -21.50
C LEU A 98 -10.80 3.35 -20.72
N ILE A 99 -10.69 3.09 -19.43
CA ILE A 99 -9.63 3.65 -18.59
C ILE A 99 -8.49 2.62 -18.56
N HIS A 100 -7.30 3.02 -18.97
CA HIS A 100 -6.11 2.18 -18.94
C HIS A 100 -5.10 2.70 -17.93
N CYS A 101 -4.91 2.00 -16.83
CA CYS A 101 -3.93 2.33 -15.79
C CYS A 101 -2.71 1.42 -15.92
N ARG A 102 -1.58 2.01 -16.33
CA ARG A 102 -0.27 1.36 -16.34
C ARG A 102 0.49 1.71 -15.07
N ILE A 103 1.04 0.70 -14.39
CA ILE A 103 1.90 0.87 -13.23
C ILE A 103 3.30 0.36 -13.60
N SER A 104 4.32 1.21 -13.52
CA SER A 104 5.70 0.86 -13.88
C SER A 104 6.71 1.39 -12.86
N GLY A 105 7.97 0.95 -12.95
CA GLY A 105 9.02 1.47 -12.07
C GLY A 105 9.29 2.96 -12.27
N PHE A 106 9.48 3.37 -13.55
CA PHE A 106 10.00 4.70 -13.90
C PHE A 106 9.28 5.35 -15.10
N GLY A 107 8.15 4.79 -15.57
CA GLY A 107 7.47 5.28 -16.75
C GLY A 107 8.12 4.84 -18.07
N ALA A 108 7.59 5.38 -19.17
CA ALA A 108 8.05 5.05 -20.53
C ALA A 108 9.18 5.96 -21.03
N LYS A 109 9.36 7.14 -20.45
CA LYS A 109 10.25 8.20 -20.93
C LYS A 109 11.27 8.57 -19.87
N GLY A 110 12.25 9.40 -20.28
CA GLY A 110 13.32 9.88 -19.40
C GLY A 110 14.50 8.91 -19.31
N PRO A 111 15.53 9.25 -18.52
CA PRO A 111 16.76 8.47 -18.41
C PRO A 111 16.58 7.03 -17.94
N LEU A 112 15.52 6.76 -17.18
CA LEU A 112 15.18 5.44 -16.64
C LEU A 112 13.95 4.82 -17.32
N GLY A 113 13.47 5.41 -18.43
CA GLY A 113 12.28 4.96 -19.14
C GLY A 113 12.37 3.50 -19.55
N GLY A 114 11.37 2.69 -19.18
CA GLY A 114 11.32 1.25 -19.46
C GLY A 114 12.24 0.38 -18.60
N ALA A 115 13.01 0.96 -17.68
CA ALA A 115 13.81 0.20 -16.74
C ALA A 115 12.94 -0.57 -15.74
N PRO A 116 13.37 -1.76 -15.26
CA PRO A 116 12.68 -2.49 -14.21
C PRO A 116 12.86 -1.78 -12.87
N GLY A 117 11.79 -1.76 -12.06
CA GLY A 117 11.81 -1.19 -10.71
C GLY A 117 11.02 -2.08 -9.75
N TYR A 118 11.63 -2.39 -8.60
CA TYR A 118 10.98 -2.98 -7.44
C TYR A 118 10.95 -1.96 -6.31
N ASP A 119 10.03 -2.13 -5.38
CA ASP A 119 9.85 -1.27 -4.19
C ASP A 119 11.19 -0.85 -3.55
N ALA A 120 12.02 -1.81 -3.14
CA ALA A 120 13.27 -1.53 -2.43
C ALA A 120 14.30 -0.77 -3.30
N ILE A 121 14.33 -1.04 -4.61
CA ILE A 121 15.21 -0.32 -5.55
C ILE A 121 14.79 1.14 -5.64
N VAL A 122 13.48 1.38 -5.74
CA VAL A 122 12.93 2.74 -5.81
C VAL A 122 13.11 3.48 -4.48
N GLN A 123 12.94 2.82 -3.32
CA GLN A 123 13.27 3.39 -2.02
C GLN A 123 14.74 3.87 -1.97
N ALA A 124 15.68 3.09 -2.51
CA ALA A 124 17.08 3.48 -2.55
C ALA A 124 17.32 4.70 -3.45
N MET A 125 16.68 4.73 -4.62
CA MET A 125 16.92 5.75 -5.66
C MET A 125 16.23 7.09 -5.38
N THR A 126 15.19 7.11 -4.54
CA THR A 126 14.42 8.32 -4.23
C THR A 126 14.81 9.01 -2.93
N GLY A 127 15.86 8.50 -2.25
CA GLY A 127 16.32 9.07 -0.98
C GLY A 127 15.56 8.56 0.26
N MET A 128 14.55 7.69 0.09
CA MET A 128 13.74 7.18 1.20
C MET A 128 14.61 6.42 2.23
N MET A 129 15.58 5.63 1.76
CA MET A 129 16.49 4.91 2.66
C MET A 129 17.42 5.85 3.44
N THR A 130 17.70 7.04 2.94
CA THR A 130 18.63 7.98 3.61
C THR A 130 18.01 8.65 4.84
N VAL A 131 16.67 8.65 4.92
CA VAL A 131 15.92 9.20 6.06
C VAL A 131 15.36 8.11 6.98
N ASN A 132 15.50 6.84 6.58
CA ASN A 132 15.08 5.67 7.35
C ASN A 132 16.28 4.98 7.99
N GLY A 133 16.11 4.47 9.23
CA GLY A 133 17.19 3.89 10.03
C GLY A 133 17.75 4.85 11.07
N THR A 134 18.91 4.51 11.61
CA THR A 134 19.67 5.30 12.59
C THR A 134 21.06 5.57 12.07
N PRO A 135 21.83 6.49 12.69
CA PRO A 135 23.26 6.66 12.35
C PRO A 135 24.05 5.34 12.43
N GLU A 136 23.70 4.47 13.37
CA GLU A 136 24.40 3.20 13.62
C GLU A 136 23.98 2.10 12.62
N SER A 137 22.67 2.02 12.28
CA SER A 137 22.18 1.03 11.31
C SER A 137 22.51 1.37 9.86
N GLY A 138 22.85 2.65 9.60
CA GLY A 138 22.99 3.16 8.25
C GLY A 138 21.65 3.24 7.51
N HIS A 139 21.72 3.19 6.17
CA HIS A 139 20.55 3.28 5.29
C HIS A 139 19.78 1.95 5.29
N VAL A 140 18.52 1.96 5.68
CA VAL A 140 17.65 0.76 5.70
C VAL A 140 16.38 1.02 4.92
N ARG A 141 15.87 -0.03 4.26
CA ARG A 141 14.55 0.03 3.63
C ARG A 141 13.44 -0.08 4.68
N MET A 142 12.25 0.40 4.36
CA MET A 142 11.06 0.09 5.15
C MET A 142 10.73 -1.40 5.06
N GLY A 143 10.35 -2.01 6.17
CA GLY A 143 10.05 -3.45 6.24
C GLY A 143 8.85 -3.86 5.37
N ALA A 144 7.80 -3.04 5.32
CA ALA A 144 6.69 -3.20 4.39
C ALA A 144 7.05 -2.62 3.00
N PRO A 145 6.46 -3.13 1.90
CA PRO A 145 6.65 -2.57 0.55
C PRO A 145 5.86 -1.26 0.39
N PHE A 146 6.35 -0.21 1.02
CA PHE A 146 5.65 1.06 1.21
C PHE A 146 5.40 1.81 -0.10
N VAL A 147 6.35 1.73 -1.04
CA VAL A 147 6.24 2.35 -2.36
C VAL A 147 5.19 1.64 -3.21
N ASP A 148 5.20 0.29 -3.23
CA ASP A 148 4.19 -0.51 -3.94
C ASP A 148 2.78 -0.24 -3.40
N MET A 149 2.63 -0.23 -2.08
CA MET A 149 1.36 0.05 -1.43
C MET A 149 0.86 1.46 -1.72
N GLY A 150 1.73 2.46 -1.60
CA GLY A 150 1.42 3.86 -1.90
C GLY A 150 1.05 4.06 -3.37
N THR A 151 1.79 3.45 -4.29
CA THR A 151 1.47 3.47 -5.73
C THR A 151 0.12 2.81 -6.00
N GLY A 152 -0.17 1.69 -5.33
CA GLY A 152 -1.47 1.03 -5.41
C GLY A 152 -2.63 1.90 -4.92
N LEU A 153 -2.43 2.68 -3.86
CA LEU A 153 -3.41 3.66 -3.36
C LEU A 153 -3.59 4.82 -4.35
N TYR A 154 -2.51 5.43 -4.82
CA TYR A 154 -2.57 6.49 -5.85
C TYR A 154 -3.23 6.01 -7.13
N SER A 155 -2.94 4.78 -7.58
CA SER A 155 -3.60 4.20 -8.75
C SER A 155 -5.11 4.04 -8.54
N THR A 156 -5.55 3.63 -7.36
CA THR A 156 -6.98 3.54 -7.03
C THR A 156 -7.63 4.91 -7.08
N ILE A 157 -7.00 5.93 -6.50
CA ILE A 157 -7.49 7.32 -6.52
C ILE A 157 -7.56 7.83 -7.96
N ALA A 158 -6.51 7.64 -8.77
CA ALA A 158 -6.47 8.07 -10.16
C ALA A 158 -7.58 7.40 -11.01
N ILE A 159 -7.83 6.11 -10.79
CA ILE A 159 -8.91 5.38 -11.44
C ILE A 159 -10.28 5.97 -11.06
N LEU A 160 -10.53 6.26 -9.78
CA LEU A 160 -11.78 6.87 -9.33
C LEU A 160 -11.97 8.29 -9.88
N MET A 161 -10.90 9.09 -9.97
CA MET A 161 -10.92 10.41 -10.64
C MET A 161 -11.25 10.28 -12.12
N ALA A 162 -10.65 9.31 -12.82
CA ALA A 162 -10.93 9.05 -14.23
C ALA A 162 -12.35 8.54 -14.47
N LEU A 163 -12.91 7.73 -13.57
CA LEU A 163 -14.30 7.30 -13.61
C LEU A 163 -15.26 8.48 -13.41
N HIS A 164 -14.94 9.38 -12.49
CA HIS A 164 -15.73 10.59 -12.26
C HIS A 164 -15.71 11.52 -13.49
N GLU A 165 -14.52 11.77 -14.06
CA GLU A 165 -14.37 12.55 -15.28
C GLU A 165 -15.12 11.91 -16.45
N ARG A 166 -15.01 10.60 -16.65
CA ARG A 166 -15.73 9.82 -17.66
C ARG A 166 -17.24 9.96 -17.55
N SER A 167 -17.78 10.15 -16.35
CA SER A 167 -19.23 10.36 -16.18
C SER A 167 -19.74 11.65 -16.79
N GLN A 168 -18.85 12.62 -17.03
CA GLN A 168 -19.13 13.92 -17.66
C GLN A 168 -18.76 13.91 -19.14
N SER A 169 -17.54 13.50 -19.48
CA SER A 169 -17.00 13.53 -20.84
C SER A 169 -17.47 12.36 -21.72
N ASN A 170 -17.88 11.25 -21.09
CA ASN A 170 -18.12 9.96 -21.73
C ASN A 170 -16.87 9.31 -22.35
N LEU A 171 -15.67 9.80 -21.99
CA LEU A 171 -14.39 9.31 -22.49
C LEU A 171 -13.56 8.67 -21.38
N GLY A 172 -12.84 7.60 -21.71
CA GLY A 172 -11.78 7.04 -20.87
C GLY A 172 -10.46 7.74 -21.10
N GLN A 173 -9.44 7.34 -20.35
CA GLN A 173 -8.11 7.93 -20.46
C GLN A 173 -7.01 6.97 -20.06
N PHE A 174 -5.78 7.28 -20.46
CA PHE A 174 -4.58 6.59 -20.00
C PHE A 174 -4.08 7.21 -18.70
N ILE A 175 -3.76 6.37 -17.73
CA ILE A 175 -3.17 6.74 -16.44
C ILE A 175 -1.77 6.12 -16.38
N ASP A 176 -0.74 6.96 -16.37
CA ASP A 176 0.65 6.52 -16.21
C ASP A 176 1.08 6.70 -14.75
N MET A 177 1.21 5.59 -14.04
CA MET A 177 1.62 5.55 -12.65
C MET A 177 3.02 4.97 -12.53
N THR A 178 3.89 5.64 -11.77
CA THR A 178 5.23 5.10 -11.51
C THR A 178 5.50 4.93 -10.02
N LEU A 179 6.28 3.92 -9.69
CA LEU A 179 6.80 3.73 -8.33
C LEU A 179 7.69 4.90 -7.92
N TYR A 180 8.49 5.42 -8.86
CA TYR A 180 9.42 6.52 -8.60
C TYR A 180 8.70 7.82 -8.21
N ASP A 181 7.69 8.24 -8.98
CA ASP A 181 6.94 9.46 -8.69
C ASP A 181 6.15 9.32 -7.37
N SER A 182 5.56 8.15 -7.16
CA SER A 182 4.84 7.83 -5.93
C SER A 182 5.76 7.89 -4.71
N ALA A 183 6.98 7.35 -4.81
CA ALA A 183 7.96 7.40 -3.73
C ALA A 183 8.36 8.84 -3.39
N LEU A 184 8.61 9.67 -4.40
CA LEU A 184 8.91 11.10 -4.17
C LEU A 184 7.73 11.82 -3.49
N ALA A 185 6.49 11.57 -3.92
CA ALA A 185 5.29 12.16 -3.32
C ALA A 185 5.09 11.73 -1.85
N LEU A 186 5.50 10.52 -1.49
CA LEU A 186 5.38 9.96 -0.14
C LEU A 186 6.46 10.43 0.85
N MET A 187 7.46 11.20 0.40
CA MET A 187 8.59 11.65 1.20
C MET A 187 8.31 12.86 2.11
N HIS A 188 7.04 13.20 2.33
CA HIS A 188 6.70 14.26 3.29
C HIS A 188 7.10 13.84 4.74
N PRO A 189 7.72 14.74 5.56
CA PRO A 189 8.03 16.15 5.29
C PRO A 189 9.46 16.38 4.72
N HIS A 190 10.23 15.34 4.41
CA HIS A 190 11.66 15.44 4.08
C HIS A 190 11.92 16.25 2.81
N ASN A 191 11.12 16.06 1.75
CA ASN A 191 11.22 16.85 0.52
C ASN A 191 10.93 18.34 0.77
N ALA A 192 9.88 18.66 1.56
CA ALA A 192 9.59 20.05 1.93
C ALA A 192 10.70 20.68 2.77
N ASN A 193 11.25 19.93 3.73
CA ASN A 193 12.40 20.39 4.53
C ASN A 193 13.62 20.68 3.65
N TYR A 194 13.88 19.82 2.64
CA TYR A 194 14.97 20.04 1.69
C TYR A 194 14.74 21.28 0.84
N PHE A 195 13.56 21.48 0.27
CA PHE A 195 13.25 22.66 -0.54
C PHE A 195 13.43 23.98 0.23
N LEU A 196 13.10 23.98 1.54
CA LEU A 196 13.24 25.19 2.36
C LEU A 196 14.66 25.42 2.89
N SER A 197 15.40 24.37 3.17
CA SER A 197 16.70 24.47 3.87
C SER A 197 17.91 24.25 2.95
N GLY A 198 17.73 23.63 1.79
CA GLY A 198 18.80 23.13 0.92
C GLY A 198 19.59 21.96 1.53
N LYS A 199 19.18 21.44 2.69
CA LYS A 199 19.91 20.38 3.41
C LYS A 199 19.16 19.06 3.27
N PRO A 200 19.80 17.98 2.77
CA PRO A 200 19.17 16.67 2.69
C PRO A 200 18.86 16.14 4.10
N GLY A 201 17.74 15.42 4.21
CA GLY A 201 17.36 14.71 5.43
C GLY A 201 18.38 13.66 5.83
N LYS A 202 18.37 13.28 7.10
CA LYS A 202 19.21 12.22 7.67
C LYS A 202 18.35 11.23 8.45
N ALA A 203 18.83 10.01 8.57
CA ALA A 203 18.20 9.00 9.41
C ALA A 203 18.30 9.42 10.89
N THR A 204 17.15 9.48 11.56
CA THR A 204 17.02 9.90 12.96
C THR A 204 16.37 8.84 13.85
N GLY A 205 16.28 7.61 13.36
CA GLY A 205 15.56 6.53 14.03
C GLY A 205 14.08 6.83 14.10
N ASN A 206 13.54 6.83 15.32
CA ASN A 206 12.14 7.12 15.57
C ASN A 206 11.83 8.61 15.77
N SER A 207 12.87 9.43 15.89
CA SER A 207 12.71 10.86 16.16
C SER A 207 12.15 11.61 14.95
N HIS A 208 11.03 12.30 15.13
CA HIS A 208 10.45 13.13 14.06
C HIS A 208 11.35 14.32 13.71
N PRO A 209 11.60 14.66 12.43
CA PRO A 209 12.52 15.73 12.06
C PRO A 209 12.10 17.12 12.59
N ASN A 210 10.82 17.41 12.69
CA ASN A 210 10.27 18.74 12.98
C ASN A 210 9.53 18.85 14.32
N ILE A 211 9.35 17.75 15.07
CA ILE A 211 8.56 17.72 16.30
C ILE A 211 9.35 17.07 17.45
N SER A 212 9.22 17.61 18.66
CA SER A 212 9.85 17.06 19.88
C SER A 212 9.01 17.38 21.14
N PRO A 213 8.81 16.39 22.05
CA PRO A 213 9.18 14.99 21.89
C PRO A 213 8.23 14.25 20.93
N TYR A 214 8.81 13.47 20.05
CA TYR A 214 8.10 12.56 19.15
C TYR A 214 9.07 11.42 18.85
N ASP A 215 9.00 10.35 19.66
CA ASP A 215 9.98 9.28 19.65
C ASP A 215 9.50 8.05 20.42
N LYS A 216 10.29 6.99 20.35
CA LYS A 216 10.17 5.78 21.15
C LYS A 216 10.97 5.90 22.43
N PHE A 217 10.38 5.51 23.56
CA PHE A 217 10.99 5.59 24.88
C PHE A 217 10.90 4.24 25.60
N LYS A 218 11.95 3.88 26.33
CA LYS A 218 11.92 2.73 27.24
C LYS A 218 11.20 3.10 28.53
N THR A 219 10.44 2.15 29.06
CA THR A 219 9.80 2.23 30.37
C THR A 219 10.26 1.06 31.26
N LEU A 220 9.70 0.89 32.43
CA LEU A 220 10.01 -0.23 33.31
C LEU A 220 9.65 -1.59 32.66
N THR A 221 8.54 -1.66 31.92
CA THR A 221 7.99 -2.93 31.42
C THR A 221 8.16 -3.14 29.93
N ASN A 222 7.95 -2.09 29.11
CA ASN A 222 7.99 -2.17 27.66
C ASN A 222 8.38 -0.84 27.00
N GLU A 223 8.51 -0.82 25.71
CA GLU A 223 8.73 0.40 24.94
C GLU A 223 7.38 1.07 24.60
N ILE A 224 7.34 2.40 24.73
CA ILE A 224 6.19 3.22 24.30
C ILE A 224 6.61 4.22 23.25
N PHE A 225 5.69 4.60 22.38
CA PHE A 225 5.87 5.72 21.47
C PHE A 225 5.01 6.90 21.94
N MET A 226 5.58 8.11 21.99
CA MET A 226 4.85 9.33 22.33
C MET A 226 5.04 10.37 21.23
N GLY A 227 3.95 11.05 20.86
CA GLY A 227 3.97 12.10 19.85
C GLY A 227 3.33 13.40 20.36
N ILE A 228 4.14 14.41 20.66
CA ILE A 228 3.68 15.68 21.24
C ILE A 228 3.73 16.78 20.17
N GLY A 229 2.63 16.96 19.44
CA GLY A 229 2.55 17.89 18.31
C GLY A 229 2.37 19.37 18.66
N ASN A 230 2.11 19.74 19.94
CA ASN A 230 1.89 21.12 20.33
C ASN A 230 2.30 21.40 21.79
N ASP A 231 2.39 22.69 22.14
CA ASP A 231 2.87 23.11 23.47
C ASP A 231 1.90 22.75 24.60
N ALA A 232 0.60 22.76 24.35
CA ALA A 232 -0.39 22.32 25.32
C ALA A 232 -0.27 20.82 25.66
N GLY A 233 0.06 19.98 24.66
CA GLY A 233 0.40 18.57 24.84
C GLY A 233 1.67 18.39 25.67
N PHE A 234 2.67 19.21 25.46
CA PHE A 234 3.90 19.20 26.26
C PHE A 234 3.65 19.53 27.74
N VAL A 235 2.80 20.53 28.02
CA VAL A 235 2.36 20.86 29.38
C VAL A 235 1.70 19.66 30.04
N ARG A 236 0.78 18.97 29.34
CA ARG A 236 0.11 17.78 29.88
C ARG A 236 1.08 16.63 30.15
N LEU A 237 2.02 16.39 29.23
CA LEU A 237 3.08 15.39 29.41
C LEU A 237 3.92 15.70 30.66
N CYS A 238 4.39 16.94 30.81
CA CYS A 238 5.21 17.35 31.96
C CYS A 238 4.46 17.16 33.29
N LYS A 239 3.17 17.48 33.35
CA LYS A 239 2.33 17.22 34.52
C LYS A 239 2.18 15.73 34.80
N ALA A 240 1.95 14.92 33.79
CA ALA A 240 1.78 13.47 33.95
C ALA A 240 3.07 12.76 34.44
N LEU A 241 4.25 13.35 34.15
CA LEU A 241 5.56 12.84 34.55
C LEU A 241 6.16 13.54 35.78
N ASN A 242 5.43 14.49 36.41
CA ASN A 242 5.95 15.33 37.51
C ASN A 242 7.21 16.12 37.12
N LEU A 243 7.21 16.63 35.88
CA LEU A 243 8.32 17.42 35.30
C LEU A 243 7.90 18.86 35.03
N GLU A 244 7.05 19.46 35.86
CA GLU A 244 6.48 20.79 35.66
C GLU A 244 7.54 21.89 35.51
N LYS A 245 8.72 21.69 36.09
CA LYS A 245 9.86 22.61 35.94
C LYS A 245 10.28 22.81 34.47
N LEU A 246 10.08 21.82 33.61
CA LEU A 246 10.41 21.91 32.19
C LEU A 246 9.43 22.81 31.40
N ILE A 247 8.22 23.06 31.92
CA ILE A 247 7.22 23.89 31.25
C ILE A 247 7.70 25.32 31.05
N ASN A 248 8.41 25.87 32.04
CA ASN A 248 8.91 27.24 32.04
C ASN A 248 10.39 27.33 31.65
N ASP A 249 11.03 26.22 31.34
CA ASP A 249 12.43 26.20 30.89
C ASP A 249 12.53 26.74 29.47
N SER A 250 13.34 27.77 29.27
CA SER A 250 13.51 28.42 27.96
C SER A 250 13.94 27.46 26.85
N ARG A 251 14.64 26.37 27.19
CA ARG A 251 15.11 25.35 26.26
C ARG A 251 13.97 24.51 25.68
N PHE A 252 12.79 24.48 26.33
CA PHE A 252 11.67 23.59 25.99
C PHE A 252 10.33 24.32 25.80
N LYS A 253 10.33 25.64 25.84
CA LYS A 253 9.14 26.48 25.85
C LYS A 253 8.28 26.32 24.56
N SER A 254 8.93 26.29 23.41
CA SER A 254 8.26 26.08 22.13
C SER A 254 8.70 24.76 21.48
N ASN A 255 7.92 24.26 20.50
CA ASN A 255 8.33 23.09 19.73
C ASN A 255 9.71 23.29 19.08
N GLY A 256 9.97 24.48 18.53
CA GLY A 256 11.29 24.79 17.92
C GLY A 256 12.44 24.69 18.93
N ASP A 257 12.23 25.15 20.16
CA ASP A 257 13.23 25.06 21.23
C ASP A 257 13.44 23.60 21.65
N ARG A 258 12.37 22.82 21.77
CA ARG A 258 12.44 21.38 22.06
C ARG A 258 13.16 20.59 20.97
N VAL A 259 12.95 20.92 19.70
CA VAL A 259 13.66 20.28 18.57
C VAL A 259 15.15 20.57 18.63
N LYS A 260 15.55 21.83 18.94
CA LYS A 260 16.95 22.21 19.09
C LYS A 260 17.63 21.51 20.29
N ASN A 261 16.91 21.36 21.39
CA ASN A 261 17.40 20.79 22.64
C ASN A 261 16.92 19.35 22.88
N ARG A 262 16.60 18.63 21.80
CA ARG A 262 16.00 17.28 21.83
C ARG A 262 16.77 16.31 22.71
N ILE A 263 18.09 16.23 22.54
CA ILE A 263 18.95 15.28 23.26
C ILE A 263 18.81 15.48 24.78
N GLU A 264 18.77 16.72 25.21
CA GLU A 264 18.65 17.04 26.62
C GLU A 264 17.24 16.75 27.18
N LEU A 265 16.21 17.11 26.41
CA LEU A 265 14.83 16.78 26.75
C LEU A 265 14.62 15.26 26.89
N THR A 266 15.17 14.47 25.94
CA THR A 266 15.07 13.00 25.96
C THR A 266 15.63 12.44 27.27
N LYS A 267 16.76 12.92 27.78
CA LYS A 267 17.34 12.47 29.05
C LYS A 267 16.40 12.67 30.25
N PHE A 268 15.71 13.82 30.31
CA PHE A 268 14.70 14.05 31.37
C PHE A 268 13.53 13.08 31.26
N LEU A 269 13.02 12.85 30.03
CA LEU A 269 11.90 11.96 29.78
C LEU A 269 12.27 10.50 30.08
N GLU A 270 13.41 10.01 29.61
CA GLU A 270 13.88 8.65 29.87
C GLU A 270 14.04 8.38 31.36
N LYS A 271 14.62 9.33 32.10
CA LYS A 271 14.75 9.23 33.56
C LYS A 271 13.38 9.11 34.26
N ALA A 272 12.41 9.90 33.84
CA ALA A 272 11.07 9.85 34.43
C ALA A 272 10.29 8.58 34.04
N LEU A 273 10.50 8.09 32.82
CA LEU A 273 9.81 6.92 32.29
C LEU A 273 10.39 5.58 32.80
N SER A 274 11.64 5.56 33.27
CA SER A 274 12.32 4.34 33.70
C SER A 274 11.63 3.60 34.85
N ASN A 275 10.76 4.27 35.61
CA ASN A 275 10.08 3.74 36.78
C ASN A 275 8.55 3.60 36.60
N VAL A 276 8.02 3.71 35.35
CA VAL A 276 6.59 3.63 35.08
C VAL A 276 6.27 2.38 34.25
N ASP A 277 5.10 1.77 34.49
CA ASP A 277 4.56 0.78 33.58
C ASP A 277 4.13 1.44 32.27
N GLY A 278 4.64 0.93 31.14
CA GLY A 278 4.46 1.59 29.85
C GLY A 278 3.03 1.46 29.32
N ILE A 279 2.32 0.37 29.57
CA ILE A 279 0.94 0.18 29.13
C ILE A 279 0.04 1.11 29.92
N GLU A 280 0.06 1.02 31.25
CA GLU A 280 -0.74 1.85 32.14
C GLU A 280 -0.48 3.35 31.92
N PHE A 281 0.78 3.72 31.77
CA PHE A 281 1.15 5.11 31.53
C PHE A 281 0.68 5.61 30.15
N SER A 282 0.74 4.78 29.13
CA SER A 282 0.22 5.14 27.80
C SER A 282 -1.30 5.40 27.83
N GLU A 283 -2.05 4.57 28.55
CA GLU A 283 -3.49 4.75 28.74
C GLU A 283 -3.83 6.03 29.51
N LYS A 284 -3.05 6.33 30.55
CA LYS A 284 -3.16 7.58 31.32
C LYS A 284 -2.90 8.81 30.41
N LEU A 285 -1.85 8.75 29.57
CA LEU A 285 -1.55 9.81 28.61
C LEU A 285 -2.67 10.00 27.59
N LEU A 286 -3.16 8.90 26.99
CA LEU A 286 -4.29 8.96 26.04
C LEU A 286 -5.54 9.58 26.67
N SER A 287 -5.88 9.20 27.90
CA SER A 287 -7.01 9.77 28.64
C SER A 287 -6.82 11.26 28.95
N ALA A 288 -5.59 11.71 29.11
CA ALA A 288 -5.23 13.12 29.27
C ALA A 288 -5.13 13.88 27.92
N GLY A 289 -5.45 13.25 26.78
CA GLY A 289 -5.35 13.83 25.45
C GLY A 289 -3.91 14.00 24.95
N VAL A 290 -3.00 13.16 25.40
CA VAL A 290 -1.62 13.08 24.92
C VAL A 290 -1.43 11.78 24.11
N PRO A 291 -1.14 11.85 22.81
CA PRO A 291 -0.92 10.66 22.00
C PRO A 291 0.28 9.84 22.48
N ALA A 292 0.01 8.63 22.93
CA ALA A 292 1.00 7.66 23.36
C ALA A 292 0.46 6.23 23.18
N GLY A 293 1.34 5.26 23.07
CA GLY A 293 0.95 3.86 22.99
C GLY A 293 2.15 2.93 23.11
N PRO A 294 1.95 1.69 23.62
CA PRO A 294 2.99 0.69 23.64
C PRO A 294 3.33 0.22 22.24
N VAL A 295 4.60 -0.10 22.01
CA VAL A 295 5.05 -0.76 20.77
C VAL A 295 4.57 -2.20 20.83
N ARG A 296 3.68 -2.56 19.91
CA ARG A 296 3.07 -3.89 19.80
C ARG A 296 3.61 -4.67 18.62
N ASP A 297 3.64 -5.98 18.73
CA ASP A 297 3.83 -6.86 17.60
C ASP A 297 2.55 -7.01 16.75
N ILE A 298 2.64 -7.74 15.64
CA ILE A 298 1.52 -7.94 14.72
C ILE A 298 0.40 -8.76 15.38
N GLU A 299 0.71 -9.75 16.21
CA GLU A 299 -0.27 -10.59 16.88
C GLU A 299 -1.06 -9.76 17.90
N GLU A 300 -0.37 -9.02 18.74
CA GLU A 300 -0.97 -8.10 19.72
C GLU A 300 -1.87 -7.06 19.06
N ALA A 301 -1.39 -6.46 17.95
CA ALA A 301 -2.15 -5.46 17.21
C ALA A 301 -3.43 -6.04 16.58
N LEU A 302 -3.36 -7.24 15.96
CA LEU A 302 -4.53 -7.88 15.35
C LEU A 302 -5.55 -8.38 16.39
N ASN A 303 -5.12 -8.73 17.59
CA ASN A 303 -5.98 -9.18 18.70
C ASN A 303 -6.47 -8.03 19.59
N HIS A 304 -5.99 -6.82 19.38
CA HIS A 304 -6.38 -5.64 20.16
C HIS A 304 -7.89 -5.40 20.11
N PRO A 305 -8.54 -4.96 21.23
CA PRO A 305 -9.97 -4.64 21.27
C PRO A 305 -10.40 -3.69 20.14
N GLN A 306 -9.61 -2.65 19.85
CA GLN A 306 -9.89 -1.72 18.76
C GLN A 306 -9.92 -2.41 17.38
N SER A 307 -9.05 -3.39 17.12
CA SER A 307 -9.04 -4.15 15.87
C SER A 307 -10.28 -5.06 15.75
N LYS A 308 -10.76 -5.59 16.87
CA LYS A 308 -12.01 -6.37 16.95
C LYS A 308 -13.22 -5.48 16.72
N GLU A 309 -13.31 -4.36 17.42
CA GLU A 309 -14.39 -3.36 17.26
C GLU A 309 -14.48 -2.84 15.81
N ARG A 310 -13.33 -2.66 15.17
CA ARG A 310 -13.27 -2.22 13.78
C ARG A 310 -13.37 -3.36 12.77
N GLU A 311 -13.59 -4.61 13.24
CA GLU A 311 -13.70 -5.81 12.39
C GLU A 311 -12.55 -5.91 11.39
N MET A 312 -11.32 -5.65 11.85
CA MET A 312 -10.15 -5.59 10.96
C MET A 312 -9.61 -6.96 10.56
N VAL A 313 -10.05 -8.04 11.19
CA VAL A 313 -9.67 -9.41 10.81
C VAL A 313 -10.87 -10.11 10.18
N VAL A 314 -10.71 -10.51 8.93
CA VAL A 314 -11.75 -11.22 8.15
C VAL A 314 -11.33 -12.65 7.86
N LYS A 315 -12.33 -13.55 7.81
CA LYS A 315 -12.15 -14.96 7.49
C LYS A 315 -13.20 -15.41 6.48
N LYS A 316 -12.78 -16.25 5.54
CA LYS A 316 -13.67 -16.98 4.62
C LYS A 316 -12.98 -18.26 4.16
N ASP A 317 -13.58 -19.41 4.42
CA ASP A 317 -13.01 -20.73 4.11
C ASP A 317 -11.56 -20.85 4.64
N PHE A 318 -10.57 -21.07 3.78
CA PHE A 318 -9.16 -21.12 4.17
C PHE A 318 -8.53 -19.74 4.31
N TYR A 319 -9.17 -18.68 3.85
CA TYR A 319 -8.61 -17.32 3.86
C TYR A 319 -8.80 -16.64 5.22
N LYS A 320 -7.73 -16.05 5.72
CA LYS A 320 -7.73 -15.13 6.85
C LYS A 320 -6.84 -13.93 6.47
N GLY A 321 -7.35 -12.72 6.65
CA GLY A 321 -6.60 -11.51 6.29
C GLY A 321 -7.15 -10.27 6.95
N VAL A 322 -6.52 -9.11 6.61
CA VAL A 322 -6.94 -7.80 7.11
C VAL A 322 -8.04 -7.23 6.22
N ALA A 323 -9.11 -6.73 6.82
CA ALA A 323 -10.23 -6.09 6.13
C ALA A 323 -9.81 -4.80 5.41
N SER A 324 -10.63 -4.32 4.48
CA SER A 324 -10.50 -2.95 3.98
C SER A 324 -10.67 -1.93 5.12
N PRO A 325 -9.77 -0.94 5.23
CA PRO A 325 -9.93 0.13 6.23
C PRO A 325 -11.06 1.11 5.87
N ILE A 326 -11.55 1.08 4.63
CA ILE A 326 -12.60 1.96 4.15
C ILE A 326 -13.95 1.44 4.64
N LYS A 327 -14.67 2.24 5.42
CA LYS A 327 -15.98 1.92 5.98
C LYS A 327 -17.02 2.94 5.51
N PHE A 328 -18.00 2.49 4.73
CA PHE A 328 -19.09 3.33 4.26
C PHE A 328 -20.32 3.19 5.14
N SER A 329 -21.02 4.29 5.42
CA SER A 329 -22.26 4.29 6.20
C SER A 329 -23.44 3.64 5.46
N ARG A 330 -23.43 3.64 4.14
CA ARG A 330 -24.53 3.23 3.25
C ARG A 330 -24.23 1.99 2.41
N SER A 331 -23.03 1.93 1.82
CA SER A 331 -22.64 0.80 0.95
C SER A 331 -22.27 -0.41 1.79
N ARG A 332 -23.11 -1.45 1.74
CA ARG A 332 -22.96 -2.67 2.54
C ARG A 332 -22.22 -3.80 1.82
N ASP A 333 -21.93 -3.63 0.54
CA ASP A 333 -21.36 -4.68 -0.33
C ASP A 333 -19.81 -4.77 -0.21
N VAL A 334 -19.32 -4.59 1.03
CA VAL A 334 -17.90 -4.59 1.37
C VAL A 334 -17.55 -5.90 2.06
N GLY A 335 -16.40 -6.47 1.72
CA GLY A 335 -15.88 -7.63 2.43
C GLY A 335 -15.36 -8.74 1.53
N VAL A 336 -15.11 -9.90 2.12
CA VAL A 336 -14.56 -11.06 1.39
C VAL A 336 -15.68 -11.91 0.82
N LYS A 337 -15.91 -11.81 -0.49
CA LYS A 337 -16.89 -12.62 -1.25
C LYS A 337 -16.23 -13.86 -1.85
N LEU A 338 -15.01 -13.72 -2.37
CA LEU A 338 -14.21 -14.78 -2.97
C LEU A 338 -12.86 -14.89 -2.26
N THR A 339 -12.43 -16.12 -2.01
CA THR A 339 -11.06 -16.40 -1.58
C THR A 339 -10.10 -16.13 -2.73
N PRO A 340 -8.79 -15.90 -2.44
CA PRO A 340 -7.80 -15.79 -3.51
C PRO A 340 -7.82 -17.00 -4.44
N PRO A 341 -7.90 -16.77 -5.78
CA PRO A 341 -8.15 -17.85 -6.73
C PRO A 341 -6.88 -18.69 -7.01
N LYS A 342 -7.07 -19.95 -7.38
CA LYS A 342 -6.05 -20.74 -8.07
C LYS A 342 -5.81 -20.18 -9.47
N ILE A 343 -4.73 -20.61 -10.11
CA ILE A 343 -4.44 -20.26 -11.51
C ILE A 343 -5.60 -20.79 -12.37
N GLY A 344 -6.21 -19.91 -13.16
CA GLY A 344 -7.27 -20.27 -14.10
C GLY A 344 -8.57 -20.79 -13.47
N GLU A 345 -8.75 -20.70 -12.16
CA GLU A 345 -9.91 -21.28 -11.45
C GLU A 345 -11.26 -20.94 -12.07
N HIS A 346 -11.38 -19.77 -12.68
CA HIS A 346 -12.62 -19.28 -13.26
C HIS A 346 -12.58 -19.22 -14.80
N SER A 347 -11.56 -19.85 -15.44
CA SER A 347 -11.36 -19.75 -16.90
C SER A 347 -12.59 -20.16 -17.68
N GLN A 348 -13.20 -21.30 -17.34
CA GLN A 348 -14.38 -21.81 -18.07
C GLN A 348 -15.62 -20.94 -17.84
N GLU A 349 -15.87 -20.50 -16.61
CA GLU A 349 -16.97 -19.62 -16.25
C GLU A 349 -16.90 -18.30 -17.03
N ILE A 350 -15.72 -17.65 -17.02
CA ILE A 350 -15.49 -16.40 -17.74
C ILE A 350 -15.70 -16.58 -19.24
N LEU A 351 -15.25 -17.68 -19.84
CA LEU A 351 -15.46 -17.95 -21.26
C LEU A 351 -16.94 -18.19 -21.60
N VAL A 352 -17.71 -18.83 -20.72
CA VAL A 352 -19.15 -18.96 -20.88
C VAL A 352 -19.84 -17.60 -20.85
N GLU A 353 -19.45 -16.70 -19.94
CA GLU A 353 -19.94 -15.32 -19.88
C GLU A 353 -19.59 -14.50 -21.13
N LEU A 354 -18.48 -14.83 -21.81
CA LEU A 354 -18.12 -14.27 -23.12
C LEU A 354 -18.93 -14.86 -24.29
N GLY A 355 -19.74 -15.91 -24.04
CA GLY A 355 -20.57 -16.54 -25.06
C GLY A 355 -19.92 -17.75 -25.75
N TYR A 356 -18.82 -18.26 -25.23
CA TYR A 356 -18.16 -19.44 -25.80
C TYR A 356 -18.95 -20.73 -25.50
N SER A 357 -19.18 -21.57 -26.53
CA SER A 357 -19.79 -22.88 -26.34
C SER A 357 -18.86 -23.83 -25.59
N LYS A 358 -19.41 -24.80 -24.88
CA LYS A 358 -18.64 -25.84 -24.19
C LYS A 358 -17.65 -26.55 -25.12
N GLN A 359 -18.03 -26.80 -26.37
CA GLN A 359 -17.16 -27.43 -27.38
C GLN A 359 -15.99 -26.52 -27.74
N LYS A 360 -16.19 -25.20 -27.90
CA LYS A 360 -15.13 -24.24 -28.18
C LYS A 360 -14.16 -24.14 -26.99
N ILE A 361 -14.67 -24.10 -25.77
CA ILE A 361 -13.87 -24.08 -24.55
C ILE A 361 -12.96 -25.31 -24.44
N GLN A 362 -13.52 -26.51 -24.69
CA GLN A 362 -12.70 -27.73 -24.67
C GLN A 362 -11.59 -27.71 -25.72
N LYS A 363 -11.83 -27.20 -26.92
CA LYS A 363 -10.79 -27.03 -27.95
C LYS A 363 -9.69 -26.04 -27.49
N LEU A 364 -10.07 -24.96 -26.84
CA LEU A 364 -9.09 -23.97 -26.31
C LEU A 364 -8.18 -24.59 -25.23
N ILE A 365 -8.75 -25.45 -24.36
CA ILE A 365 -7.98 -26.17 -23.33
C ILE A 365 -7.07 -27.22 -23.99
N GLN A 366 -7.58 -28.04 -24.93
CA GLN A 366 -6.79 -29.04 -25.65
C GLN A 366 -5.61 -28.40 -26.41
N ASN A 367 -5.82 -27.23 -26.98
CA ASN A 367 -4.80 -26.48 -27.71
C ASN A 367 -3.88 -25.66 -26.78
N LYS A 368 -4.02 -25.81 -25.46
CA LYS A 368 -3.24 -25.08 -24.44
C LYS A 368 -3.27 -23.56 -24.68
N ILE A 369 -4.44 -23.01 -24.98
CA ILE A 369 -4.69 -21.56 -25.07
C ILE A 369 -5.21 -21.08 -23.73
N ILE A 370 -6.05 -21.89 -23.09
CA ILE A 370 -6.61 -21.67 -21.76
C ILE A 370 -6.16 -22.79 -20.83
N PHE A 371 -5.93 -22.43 -19.57
CA PHE A 371 -5.52 -23.34 -18.49
C PHE A 371 -6.50 -23.22 -17.31
N ASN A 372 -6.66 -24.34 -16.58
CA ASN A 372 -7.55 -24.49 -15.40
C ASN A 372 -6.73 -24.90 -14.17
#